data_989006f82c78cafe06d8afcf9155b921
#
_entry.id   989006f82c78cafe06d8afcf9155b921
#
_cell.length_a   1.000
_cell.length_b   1.000
_cell.length_c   1.000
_cell.angle_alpha   90.00
_cell.angle_beta   90.00
_cell.angle_gamma   90.00
#
_symmetry.space_group_name_H-M   'P 1'
#
loop_
_entity.id
_entity.type
_entity.pdbx_description
1 polymer ?
#
loop_
_entity_poly.entity_id
_entity_poly.type
_entity_poly.pdbx_seq_one_letter_code
_entity_poly.pdbx_strand_id
1 'polypeptide(L)'
;MTNTKLQTQAQKVWALNGNEALAYGALHAGVAYFAHYPGSPVNGIEPVLKQLNTQHAAQITFNDALNEHVAACAAMGASMTGARTMLVMKHVGLNIAADPLNYVGYAGIKGGMLIVVGTDPGANSSTGEEDVHWYAKQFNLPLFEPTSPQALYDCCRDGFVLSEELGLPILIFVTGLICHQSTRVQTHEITPVKRAYYFEKDRDRYINVGQRAVQNHRLLLEKMAVYAQTHAFLKVDGPSNAPLAVITRGNTTLHFAEIQTYIPQLANCTWIQLNGVYPLPTAALLPLLQDKTEIIVMEDQDGFVEYLLKMEMYNVLSAKIQGKNLFPAYGELRINELLEILCAYFGVAYPFGGLPSLPIPERLGTFCEGCPHTGSYFAIEQALPEQERIIGGDIGCSSLPPFRADWLLCMNAGIGLAQGMAPFVSSQKLVSTGGDGSFFHGGLLAVLNAVQNKVNLVHLVFDNKSVAMTGHQASASIQVAYADLLRSLGVASFVEASAFHPKELEALVREKEQLEGVHVIWVSGACAQIPDARSNFRRANYAPQIDASKCASCTLCYEALACPAIDQNDLGQFQIDLSRCMRCGVCHEICPNDAIDLGAKKPQA
;
A
#
# COMPACT_ATOMS: atom_id res chain seq x y z
N MET A 1 40.71 -25.85 17.22
CA MET A 1 40.16 -26.92 16.36
C MET A 1 39.09 -27.67 17.11
N THR A 2 37.85 -27.33 16.94
CA THR A 2 36.73 -28.21 17.29
C THR A 2 35.64 -27.98 16.23
N ASN A 3 35.64 -28.91 15.26
CA ASN A 3 34.62 -29.05 14.24
C ASN A 3 33.26 -29.36 14.91
N THR A 4 32.43 -28.37 15.15
CA THR A 4 31.02 -28.61 15.45
C THR A 4 30.31 -28.82 14.12
N LYS A 5 30.13 -30.08 13.74
CA LYS A 5 29.24 -30.51 12.66
C LYS A 5 27.86 -29.92 12.96
N LEU A 6 27.42 -28.92 12.21
CA LEU A 6 26.02 -28.55 12.09
C LEU A 6 25.27 -29.80 11.61
N GLN A 7 24.52 -30.43 12.52
CA GLN A 7 23.56 -31.46 12.16
C GLN A 7 22.57 -30.83 11.17
N THR A 8 22.43 -31.41 9.99
CA THR A 8 21.43 -31.10 9.00
C THR A 8 20.04 -31.36 9.59
N GLN A 9 19.43 -30.31 10.16
CA GLN A 9 18.05 -30.37 10.63
C GLN A 9 17.11 -30.50 9.42
N ALA A 10 15.99 -31.21 9.60
CA ALA A 10 15.05 -31.54 8.54
C ALA A 10 14.45 -30.23 7.92
N GLN A 11 14.81 -29.94 6.69
CA GLN A 11 14.25 -28.84 5.91
C GLN A 11 12.83 -29.22 5.49
N LYS A 12 11.87 -28.28 5.69
CA LYS A 12 10.50 -28.44 5.21
C LYS A 12 10.31 -27.61 3.95
N VAL A 13 9.58 -28.17 2.99
CA VAL A 13 9.23 -27.48 1.74
C VAL A 13 7.74 -27.18 1.77
N TRP A 14 7.40 -25.91 1.58
CA TRP A 14 6.04 -25.40 1.55
C TRP A 14 5.75 -24.74 0.21
N ALA A 15 4.49 -24.73 -0.22
CA ALA A 15 4.02 -23.83 -1.27
C ALA A 15 3.60 -22.53 -0.58
N LEU A 16 4.41 -21.47 -0.74
CA LEU A 16 4.16 -20.18 -0.12
C LEU A 16 4.15 -19.08 -1.18
N ASN A 17 3.30 -18.07 -0.98
CA ASN A 17 3.42 -16.81 -1.69
C ASN A 17 4.45 -15.88 -0.99
N GLY A 18 4.73 -14.70 -1.60
CA GLY A 18 5.74 -13.80 -1.05
C GLY A 18 5.40 -13.27 0.34
N ASN A 19 4.13 -12.94 0.61
CA ASN A 19 3.69 -12.48 1.93
C ASN A 19 3.84 -13.58 2.99
N GLU A 20 3.46 -14.81 2.65
CA GLU A 20 3.65 -15.97 3.52
C GLU A 20 5.12 -16.23 3.77
N ALA A 21 5.96 -16.16 2.74
CA ALA A 21 7.40 -16.36 2.85
C ALA A 21 8.05 -15.34 3.80
N LEU A 22 7.66 -14.07 3.75
CA LEU A 22 8.09 -13.02 4.70
C LEU A 22 7.64 -13.33 6.13
N ALA A 23 6.39 -13.76 6.33
CA ALA A 23 5.86 -14.11 7.64
C ALA A 23 6.60 -15.31 8.26
N TYR A 24 6.84 -16.36 7.47
CA TYR A 24 7.63 -17.51 7.89
C TYR A 24 9.09 -17.14 8.18
N GLY A 25 9.70 -16.31 7.32
CA GLY A 25 11.07 -15.82 7.51
C GLY A 25 11.21 -15.01 8.81
N ALA A 26 10.27 -14.12 9.09
CA ALA A 26 10.22 -13.33 10.31
C ALA A 26 10.10 -14.21 11.57
N LEU A 27 9.17 -15.18 11.57
CA LEU A 27 9.03 -16.13 12.67
C LEU A 27 10.31 -16.92 12.91
N HIS A 28 10.89 -17.50 11.84
CA HIS A 28 12.09 -18.34 11.93
C HIS A 28 13.33 -17.54 12.33
N ALA A 29 13.36 -16.25 11.99
CA ALA A 29 14.39 -15.32 12.46
C ALA A 29 14.18 -14.86 13.91
N GLY A 30 13.09 -15.23 14.57
CA GLY A 30 12.80 -14.83 15.94
C GLY A 30 12.42 -13.35 16.08
N VAL A 31 11.57 -12.84 15.18
CA VAL A 31 10.95 -11.52 15.33
C VAL A 31 10.18 -11.46 16.65
N ALA A 32 10.36 -10.37 17.39
CA ALA A 32 9.71 -10.16 18.68
C ALA A 32 8.66 -9.04 18.64
N TYR A 33 8.79 -8.12 17.69
CA TYR A 33 7.89 -7.00 17.54
C TYR A 33 7.54 -6.79 16.06
N PHE A 34 6.27 -6.71 15.77
CA PHE A 34 5.73 -6.45 14.44
C PHE A 34 4.87 -5.19 14.47
N ALA A 35 5.23 -4.19 13.68
CA ALA A 35 4.46 -2.96 13.53
C ALA A 35 4.06 -2.78 12.07
N HIS A 36 2.85 -2.36 11.82
CA HIS A 36 2.42 -2.08 10.45
C HIS A 36 1.32 -1.01 10.38
N TYR A 37 1.18 -0.41 9.21
CA TYR A 37 -0.04 0.18 8.73
C TYR A 37 -0.49 -0.54 7.46
N PRO A 38 -1.77 -0.97 7.35
CA PRO A 38 -2.20 -1.86 6.27
C PRO A 38 -2.13 -1.20 4.90
N GLY A 39 -1.59 -1.93 3.91
CA GLY A 39 -1.48 -1.48 2.52
C GLY A 39 -1.14 -2.61 1.57
N SER A 40 -1.82 -2.65 0.41
CA SER A 40 -1.47 -3.61 -0.65
C SER A 40 -0.16 -3.22 -1.32
N PRO A 41 0.71 -4.20 -1.67
CA PRO A 41 0.48 -5.66 -1.71
C PRO A 41 0.91 -6.42 -0.45
N VAL A 42 1.43 -5.78 0.61
CA VAL A 42 2.05 -6.42 1.78
C VAL A 42 1.08 -6.69 2.95
N ASN A 43 -0.18 -6.34 2.82
CA ASN A 43 -1.21 -6.55 3.84
C ASN A 43 -1.47 -8.04 4.20
N GLY A 44 -1.01 -8.98 3.37
CA GLY A 44 -1.10 -10.42 3.66
C GLY A 44 -0.10 -10.94 4.70
N ILE A 45 0.94 -10.17 5.06
CA ILE A 45 1.98 -10.62 6.00
C ILE A 45 1.43 -10.76 7.42
N GLU A 46 0.72 -9.74 7.89
CA GLU A 46 0.24 -9.66 9.27
C GLU A 46 -0.70 -10.81 9.67
N PRO A 47 -1.78 -11.14 8.93
CA PRO A 47 -2.68 -12.22 9.33
C PRO A 47 -1.98 -13.58 9.36
N VAL A 48 -1.06 -13.83 8.43
CA VAL A 48 -0.26 -15.07 8.43
C VAL A 48 0.66 -15.12 9.65
N LEU A 49 1.34 -14.03 9.96
CA LEU A 49 2.24 -13.97 11.11
C LEU A 49 1.48 -14.09 12.44
N LYS A 50 0.28 -13.50 12.57
CA LYS A 50 -0.61 -13.70 13.74
C LYS A 50 -1.03 -15.16 13.90
N GLN A 51 -1.38 -15.82 12.80
CA GLN A 51 -1.70 -17.25 12.81
C GLN A 51 -0.50 -18.09 13.26
N LEU A 52 0.69 -17.86 12.69
CA LEU A 52 1.93 -18.54 13.04
C LEU A 52 2.33 -18.28 14.49
N ASN A 53 2.18 -17.04 14.97
CA ASN A 53 2.43 -16.70 16.37
C ASN A 53 1.59 -17.56 17.33
N THR A 54 0.31 -17.73 17.02
CA THR A 54 -0.60 -18.59 17.81
C THR A 54 -0.20 -20.06 17.73
N GLN A 55 0.08 -20.56 16.54
CA GLN A 55 0.44 -21.98 16.31
C GLN A 55 1.74 -22.39 17.01
N HIS A 56 2.71 -21.47 17.08
CA HIS A 56 4.04 -21.74 17.63
C HIS A 56 4.28 -21.13 19.01
N ALA A 57 3.28 -20.45 19.60
CA ALA A 57 3.41 -19.73 20.87
C ALA A 57 4.63 -18.79 20.91
N ALA A 58 4.89 -18.08 19.80
CA ALA A 58 6.13 -17.35 19.58
C ALA A 58 6.26 -16.05 20.38
N GLN A 59 5.17 -15.57 21.01
CA GLN A 59 5.13 -14.37 21.86
C GLN A 59 5.51 -13.09 21.12
N ILE A 60 5.14 -12.97 19.84
CA ILE A 60 5.35 -11.75 19.05
C ILE A 60 4.38 -10.67 19.55
N THR A 61 4.87 -9.48 19.81
CA THR A 61 4.05 -8.30 20.09
C THR A 61 3.65 -7.63 18.77
N PHE A 62 2.34 -7.45 18.56
CA PHE A 62 1.80 -6.79 17.37
C PHE A 62 1.39 -5.36 17.70
N ASN A 63 1.69 -4.44 16.79
CA ASN A 63 1.26 -3.05 16.81
C ASN A 63 0.53 -2.73 15.49
N ASP A 64 -0.79 -2.77 15.54
CA ASP A 64 -1.66 -2.31 14.46
C ASP A 64 -1.76 -0.78 14.59
N ALA A 65 -0.83 -0.06 13.96
CA ALA A 65 -0.65 1.37 14.16
C ALA A 65 -1.76 2.19 13.48
N LEU A 66 -1.98 3.42 13.96
CA LEU A 66 -2.93 4.34 13.34
C LEU A 66 -2.38 5.04 12.09
N ASN A 67 -1.04 5.14 11.96
CA ASN A 67 -0.35 5.56 10.75
C ASN A 67 1.10 5.06 10.76
N GLU A 68 1.79 5.25 9.64
CA GLU A 68 3.13 4.73 9.41
C GLU A 68 4.20 5.46 10.23
N HIS A 69 4.01 6.74 10.55
CA HIS A 69 4.91 7.49 11.44
C HIS A 69 4.95 6.86 12.84
N VAL A 70 3.77 6.59 13.41
CA VAL A 70 3.66 5.94 14.74
C VAL A 70 4.20 4.52 14.69
N ALA A 71 3.91 3.77 13.61
CA ALA A 71 4.45 2.42 13.41
C ALA A 71 5.98 2.42 13.40
N ALA A 72 6.59 3.34 12.66
CA ALA A 72 8.05 3.48 12.57
C ALA A 72 8.67 3.82 13.93
N CYS A 73 8.13 4.82 14.63
CA CYS A 73 8.61 5.19 15.97
C CYS A 73 8.53 4.03 16.96
N ALA A 74 7.42 3.27 16.95
CA ALA A 74 7.23 2.13 17.84
C ALA A 74 8.20 0.97 17.51
N ALA A 75 8.42 0.67 16.22
CA ALA A 75 9.39 -0.32 15.78
C ALA A 75 10.83 0.07 16.17
N MET A 76 11.20 1.35 15.98
CA MET A 76 12.50 1.87 16.43
C MET A 76 12.68 1.71 17.94
N GLY A 77 11.66 2.10 18.73
CA GLY A 77 11.69 1.95 20.19
C GLY A 77 11.88 0.50 20.63
N ALA A 78 11.18 -0.43 20.03
CA ALA A 78 11.34 -1.86 20.29
C ALA A 78 12.76 -2.35 19.92
N SER A 79 13.27 -1.96 18.75
CA SER A 79 14.64 -2.30 18.32
C SER A 79 15.71 -1.75 19.26
N MET A 80 15.54 -0.54 19.80
CA MET A 80 16.47 0.05 20.79
C MET A 80 16.60 -0.80 22.06
N THR A 81 15.61 -1.63 22.40
CA THR A 81 15.69 -2.57 23.54
C THR A 81 16.40 -3.88 23.21
N GLY A 82 16.74 -4.12 21.95
CA GLY A 82 17.35 -5.35 21.46
C GLY A 82 16.35 -6.36 20.86
N ALA A 83 15.08 -5.99 20.72
CA ALA A 83 14.08 -6.81 20.06
C ALA A 83 14.29 -6.81 18.54
N ARG A 84 14.22 -7.97 17.88
CA ARG A 84 14.09 -8.04 16.42
C ARG A 84 12.73 -7.51 16.02
N THR A 85 12.71 -6.51 15.14
CA THR A 85 11.50 -5.81 14.73
C THR A 85 11.28 -5.89 13.23
N MET A 86 10.03 -6.11 12.83
CA MET A 86 9.60 -5.96 11.44
C MET A 86 8.59 -4.83 11.35
N LEU A 87 8.88 -3.85 10.51
CA LEU A 87 7.98 -2.74 10.16
C LEU A 87 7.48 -2.96 8.73
N VAL A 88 6.17 -2.93 8.53
CA VAL A 88 5.56 -3.20 7.21
C VAL A 88 4.63 -2.06 6.81
N MET A 89 4.78 -1.60 5.57
CA MET A 89 3.93 -0.56 4.98
C MET A 89 3.92 -0.60 3.46
N LYS A 90 2.99 0.11 2.86
CA LYS A 90 2.98 0.39 1.41
C LYS A 90 3.94 1.54 1.08
N HIS A 91 4.36 1.66 -0.20
CA HIS A 91 5.28 2.72 -0.65
C HIS A 91 4.79 4.14 -0.29
N VAL A 92 3.51 4.46 -0.49
CA VAL A 92 2.95 5.77 -0.09
C VAL A 92 3.05 6.04 1.41
N GLY A 93 3.04 4.99 2.24
CA GLY A 93 3.23 5.09 3.69
C GLY A 93 4.67 5.43 4.09
N LEU A 94 5.63 5.13 3.20
CA LEU A 94 7.03 5.52 3.43
C LEU A 94 7.19 7.05 3.48
N ASN A 95 6.37 7.79 2.73
CA ASN A 95 6.31 9.25 2.82
C ASN A 95 5.93 9.73 4.22
N ILE A 96 4.98 9.04 4.87
CA ILE A 96 4.52 9.36 6.24
C ILE A 96 5.55 8.94 7.28
N ALA A 97 6.23 7.82 7.07
CA ALA A 97 7.29 7.32 7.95
C ALA A 97 8.65 7.98 7.71
N ALA A 98 8.79 8.83 6.70
CA ALA A 98 10.09 9.37 6.29
C ALA A 98 10.77 10.16 7.39
N ASP A 99 10.03 10.95 8.18
CA ASP A 99 10.62 11.75 9.26
C ASP A 99 11.37 10.87 10.29
N PRO A 100 10.76 9.90 11.00
CA PRO A 100 11.51 9.05 11.92
C PRO A 100 12.58 8.21 11.22
N LEU A 101 12.35 7.73 10.00
CA LEU A 101 13.30 6.90 9.29
C LEU A 101 14.55 7.65 8.81
N ASN A 102 14.49 8.97 8.62
CA ASN A 102 15.69 9.79 8.40
C ASN A 102 16.67 9.75 9.58
N TYR A 103 16.16 9.53 10.80
CA TYR A 103 16.99 9.61 12.01
C TYR A 103 17.39 8.24 12.56
N VAL A 104 16.74 7.16 12.14
CA VAL A 104 17.07 5.82 12.64
C VAL A 104 18.50 5.40 12.30
N GLY A 105 19.02 5.79 11.13
CA GLY A 105 20.41 5.55 10.75
C GLY A 105 21.42 6.28 11.66
N TYR A 106 21.10 7.50 12.08
CA TYR A 106 21.95 8.28 12.99
C TYR A 106 21.96 7.70 14.41
N ALA A 107 20.78 7.36 14.92
CA ALA A 107 20.64 6.74 16.23
C ALA A 107 21.13 5.29 16.23
N GLY A 108 21.06 4.62 15.07
CA GLY A 108 21.30 3.20 14.95
C GLY A 108 20.29 2.36 15.72
N ILE A 109 20.45 1.07 15.65
CA ILE A 109 19.58 0.07 16.28
C ILE A 109 20.41 -0.88 17.17
N LYS A 110 19.73 -1.64 18.04
CA LYS A 110 20.35 -2.69 18.88
C LYS A 110 19.85 -4.09 18.50
N GLY A 111 18.54 -4.28 18.41
CA GLY A 111 17.92 -5.45 17.79
C GLY A 111 17.75 -5.25 16.29
N GLY A 112 17.93 -6.29 15.50
CA GLY A 112 17.75 -6.21 14.06
C GLY A 112 16.38 -5.63 13.68
N MET A 113 16.35 -4.76 12.67
CA MET A 113 15.13 -4.13 12.18
C MET A 113 15.01 -4.28 10.67
N LEU A 114 13.91 -4.88 10.22
CA LEU A 114 13.57 -4.95 8.80
C LEU A 114 12.40 -4.02 8.51
N ILE A 115 12.52 -3.26 7.44
CA ILE A 115 11.49 -2.34 6.93
C ILE A 115 11.04 -2.89 5.58
N VAL A 116 9.88 -3.55 5.57
CA VAL A 116 9.29 -4.14 4.37
C VAL A 116 8.34 -3.15 3.73
N VAL A 117 8.61 -2.79 2.50
CA VAL A 117 7.81 -1.81 1.75
C VAL A 117 7.23 -2.48 0.50
N GLY A 118 5.91 -2.51 0.43
CA GLY A 118 5.21 -2.95 -0.77
C GLY A 118 5.23 -1.86 -1.84
N THR A 119 5.91 -2.11 -2.96
CA THR A 119 5.95 -1.21 -4.11
C THR A 119 4.88 -1.57 -5.15
N ASP A 120 4.46 -0.62 -5.96
CA ASP A 120 3.38 -0.79 -6.93
C ASP A 120 3.69 -0.02 -8.23
N PRO A 121 4.71 -0.47 -9.00
CA PRO A 121 4.97 0.08 -10.33
C PRO A 121 3.71 -0.01 -11.20
N GLY A 122 3.38 1.05 -11.95
CA GLY A 122 2.17 1.13 -12.74
C GLY A 122 0.90 1.43 -11.95
N ALA A 123 1.02 1.74 -10.64
CA ALA A 123 -0.08 2.13 -9.76
C ALA A 123 -1.33 1.21 -9.82
N ASN A 124 -1.13 -0.12 -9.94
CA ASN A 124 -2.20 -1.10 -10.11
C ASN A 124 -3.21 -1.11 -8.95
N SER A 125 -2.78 -0.73 -7.75
CA SER A 125 -3.63 -0.60 -6.55
C SER A 125 -3.33 0.66 -5.76
N SER A 126 -2.85 1.72 -6.42
CA SER A 126 -2.39 2.97 -5.81
C SER A 126 -2.99 4.18 -6.52
N THR A 127 -3.07 5.31 -5.83
CA THR A 127 -3.51 6.60 -6.39
C THR A 127 -2.38 7.41 -6.99
N GLY A 128 -1.15 6.99 -6.80
CA GLY A 128 0.04 7.61 -7.36
C GLY A 128 1.10 6.57 -7.66
N GLU A 129 1.88 6.84 -8.68
CA GLU A 129 3.09 6.11 -9.02
C GLU A 129 4.30 6.91 -8.53
N GLU A 130 5.13 6.30 -7.69
CA GLU A 130 6.36 6.90 -7.19
C GLU A 130 7.45 5.85 -7.03
N ASP A 131 8.68 6.20 -7.39
CA ASP A 131 9.84 5.36 -7.15
C ASP A 131 10.45 5.67 -5.78
N VAL A 132 10.15 4.81 -4.81
CA VAL A 132 10.61 4.97 -3.43
C VAL A 132 12.05 4.49 -3.18
N HIS A 133 12.78 4.01 -4.19
CA HIS A 133 14.18 3.62 -4.06
C HIS A 133 15.06 4.79 -3.62
N TRP A 134 14.70 6.02 -4.00
CA TRP A 134 15.37 7.23 -3.57
C TRP A 134 15.41 7.42 -2.05
N TYR A 135 14.44 6.88 -1.32
CA TYR A 135 14.47 6.88 0.15
C TYR A 135 15.60 6.05 0.74
N ALA A 136 16.05 4.97 0.08
CA ALA A 136 17.21 4.23 0.54
C ALA A 136 18.47 5.12 0.55
N LYS A 137 18.62 5.94 -0.50
CA LYS A 137 19.69 6.94 -0.58
C LYS A 137 19.50 8.06 0.43
N GLN A 138 18.29 8.56 0.62
CA GLN A 138 17.95 9.62 1.56
C GLN A 138 18.24 9.22 3.00
N PHE A 139 17.83 8.00 3.39
CA PHE A 139 18.03 7.47 4.75
C PHE A 139 19.43 6.91 4.97
N ASN A 140 20.21 6.69 3.92
CA ASN A 140 21.46 5.96 3.95
C ASN A 140 21.30 4.58 4.60
N LEU A 141 20.32 3.79 4.15
CA LEU A 141 20.03 2.45 4.64
C LEU A 141 20.19 1.41 3.53
N PRO A 142 20.72 0.22 3.83
CA PRO A 142 20.81 -0.86 2.86
C PRO A 142 19.43 -1.25 2.33
N LEU A 143 19.33 -1.44 1.00
CA LEU A 143 18.11 -1.84 0.30
C LEU A 143 18.30 -3.16 -0.42
N PHE A 144 17.37 -4.07 -0.20
CA PHE A 144 17.23 -5.35 -0.89
C PHE A 144 15.94 -5.39 -1.71
N GLU A 145 16.01 -6.05 -2.85
CA GLU A 145 14.88 -6.28 -3.73
C GLU A 145 14.86 -7.75 -4.18
N PRO A 146 14.42 -8.67 -3.31
CA PRO A 146 14.36 -10.09 -3.61
C PRO A 146 13.38 -10.40 -4.74
N THR A 147 13.74 -11.37 -5.60
CA THR A 147 13.02 -11.66 -6.85
C THR A 147 12.17 -12.93 -6.80
N SER A 148 12.01 -13.54 -5.63
CA SER A 148 11.16 -14.74 -5.47
C SER A 148 10.74 -14.92 -4.01
N PRO A 149 9.68 -15.71 -3.72
CA PRO A 149 9.30 -16.06 -2.35
C PRO A 149 10.42 -16.73 -1.55
N GLN A 150 11.25 -17.58 -2.19
CA GLN A 150 12.42 -18.16 -1.51
C GLN A 150 13.43 -17.06 -1.13
N ALA A 151 13.74 -16.16 -2.05
CA ALA A 151 14.66 -15.06 -1.79
C ALA A 151 14.12 -14.10 -0.70
N LEU A 152 12.81 -13.87 -0.64
CA LEU A 152 12.16 -13.10 0.43
C LEU A 152 12.31 -13.78 1.79
N TYR A 153 12.07 -15.09 1.86
CA TYR A 153 12.25 -15.87 3.07
C TYR A 153 13.71 -15.79 3.57
N ASP A 154 14.67 -16.01 2.69
CA ASP A 154 16.10 -16.00 3.03
C ASP A 154 16.55 -14.58 3.42
N CYS A 155 16.16 -13.57 2.64
CA CYS A 155 16.46 -12.17 2.92
C CYS A 155 15.88 -11.71 4.27
N CYS A 156 14.68 -12.15 4.63
CA CYS A 156 14.08 -11.85 5.92
C CYS A 156 14.88 -12.49 7.06
N ARG A 157 15.22 -13.78 6.93
CA ARG A 157 16.00 -14.50 7.94
C ARG A 157 17.39 -13.90 8.14
N ASP A 158 18.12 -13.73 7.05
CA ASP A 158 19.53 -13.31 7.09
C ASP A 158 19.65 -11.79 7.27
N GLY A 159 18.64 -11.03 6.82
CA GLY A 159 18.56 -9.58 6.98
C GLY A 159 18.53 -9.13 8.43
N PHE A 160 17.91 -9.88 9.35
CA PHE A 160 17.98 -9.56 10.78
C PHE A 160 19.40 -9.66 11.32
N VAL A 161 20.15 -10.67 10.90
CA VAL A 161 21.57 -10.84 11.31
C VAL A 161 22.41 -9.71 10.77
N LEU A 162 22.29 -9.42 9.48
CA LEU A 162 23.00 -8.32 8.84
C LEU A 162 22.65 -6.96 9.47
N SER A 163 21.37 -6.74 9.76
CA SER A 163 20.90 -5.54 10.44
C SER A 163 21.56 -5.34 11.81
N GLU A 164 21.70 -6.42 12.59
CA GLU A 164 22.40 -6.40 13.89
C GLU A 164 23.90 -6.16 13.77
N GLU A 165 24.54 -6.77 12.77
CA GLU A 165 25.99 -6.58 12.50
C GLU A 165 26.29 -5.13 12.10
N LEU A 166 25.46 -4.54 11.27
CA LEU A 166 25.61 -3.13 10.84
C LEU A 166 25.13 -2.14 11.91
N GLY A 167 24.24 -2.56 12.81
CA GLY A 167 23.52 -1.66 13.70
C GLY A 167 22.62 -0.67 12.95
N LEU A 168 22.09 -1.07 11.80
CA LEU A 168 21.23 -0.29 10.90
C LEU A 168 20.02 -1.10 10.46
N PRO A 169 18.84 -0.47 10.27
CA PRO A 169 17.73 -1.12 9.60
C PRO A 169 18.07 -1.54 8.17
N ILE A 170 17.39 -2.58 7.69
CA ILE A 170 17.45 -3.05 6.31
C ILE A 170 16.10 -2.78 5.65
N LEU A 171 16.11 -2.11 4.50
CA LEU A 171 14.95 -1.94 3.64
C LEU A 171 14.79 -3.19 2.75
N ILE A 172 13.57 -3.68 2.64
CA ILE A 172 13.20 -4.77 1.72
C ILE A 172 12.02 -4.26 0.90
N PHE A 173 12.25 -4.04 -0.40
CA PHE A 173 11.19 -3.65 -1.32
C PHE A 173 10.67 -4.88 -2.05
N VAL A 174 9.35 -4.93 -2.19
CA VAL A 174 8.68 -6.07 -2.83
C VAL A 174 7.46 -5.61 -3.63
N THR A 175 7.38 -6.05 -4.89
CA THR A 175 6.28 -5.73 -5.80
C THR A 175 5.07 -6.65 -5.58
N GLY A 176 3.92 -6.25 -6.11
CA GLY A 176 2.71 -7.07 -6.11
C GLY A 176 2.92 -8.43 -6.79
N LEU A 177 3.70 -8.47 -7.88
CA LEU A 177 4.03 -9.71 -8.58
C LEU A 177 4.70 -10.71 -7.63
N ILE A 178 5.73 -10.29 -6.90
CA ILE A 178 6.47 -11.18 -5.99
C ILE A 178 5.65 -11.50 -4.74
N CYS A 179 4.88 -10.54 -4.20
CA CYS A 179 4.01 -10.78 -3.04
C CYS A 179 2.98 -11.89 -3.28
N HIS A 180 2.44 -11.96 -4.50
CA HIS A 180 1.37 -12.91 -4.84
C HIS A 180 1.84 -14.14 -5.62
N GLN A 181 3.09 -14.16 -6.09
CA GLN A 181 3.68 -15.33 -6.71
C GLN A 181 3.82 -16.46 -5.69
N SER A 182 3.28 -17.64 -6.01
CA SER A 182 3.43 -18.84 -5.17
C SER A 182 4.49 -19.78 -5.74
N THR A 183 5.43 -20.18 -4.90
CA THR A 183 6.51 -21.13 -5.27
C THR A 183 6.79 -22.12 -4.14
N ARG A 184 7.64 -23.09 -4.42
CA ARG A 184 8.20 -23.97 -3.39
C ARG A 184 9.24 -23.17 -2.60
N VAL A 185 9.01 -23.03 -1.29
CA VAL A 185 9.92 -22.37 -0.36
C VAL A 185 10.45 -23.40 0.62
N GLN A 186 11.77 -23.51 0.68
CA GLN A 186 12.48 -24.35 1.61
C GLN A 186 12.72 -23.57 2.90
N THR A 187 12.11 -24.02 3.99
CA THR A 187 12.19 -23.37 5.29
C THR A 187 13.10 -24.14 6.25
N HIS A 188 13.67 -23.42 7.22
CA HIS A 188 14.47 -24.00 8.30
C HIS A 188 13.61 -24.17 9.56
N GLU A 189 14.15 -24.86 10.58
CA GLU A 189 13.48 -24.91 11.88
C GLU A 189 13.56 -23.56 12.59
N ILE A 190 12.56 -23.30 13.44
CA ILE A 190 12.54 -22.09 14.28
C ILE A 190 13.69 -22.18 15.27
N THR A 191 14.59 -21.22 15.23
CA THR A 191 15.65 -21.09 16.22
C THR A 191 15.16 -20.17 17.34
N PRO A 192 14.87 -20.69 18.55
CA PRO A 192 14.45 -19.84 19.65
C PRO A 192 15.54 -18.83 20.00
N VAL A 193 15.27 -17.55 19.81
CA VAL A 193 16.18 -16.48 20.20
C VAL A 193 15.82 -16.03 21.61
N LYS A 194 16.53 -16.58 22.62
CA LYS A 194 16.39 -16.08 24.01
C LYS A 194 17.20 -14.79 24.13
N ARG A 195 16.54 -13.66 24.30
CA ARG A 195 17.16 -12.36 24.50
C ARG A 195 16.60 -11.70 25.76
N ALA A 196 17.46 -11.05 26.51
CA ALA A 196 17.05 -10.09 27.54
C ALA A 196 16.88 -8.74 26.85
N TYR A 197 15.67 -8.18 26.92
CA TYR A 197 15.37 -6.89 26.35
C TYR A 197 15.59 -5.80 27.41
N TYR A 198 16.43 -4.81 27.09
CA TYR A 198 16.64 -3.65 27.94
C TYR A 198 17.12 -2.44 27.12
N PHE A 199 16.73 -1.27 27.51
CA PHE A 199 17.21 -0.01 26.93
C PHE A 199 18.50 0.45 27.62
N GLU A 200 19.56 0.54 26.86
CA GLU A 200 20.84 1.09 27.30
C GLU A 200 20.88 2.59 27.04
N LYS A 201 21.12 3.36 28.11
CA LYS A 201 21.18 4.82 28.03
C LYS A 201 22.49 5.24 27.35
N ASP A 202 22.37 5.84 26.16
CA ASP A 202 23.47 6.45 25.43
C ASP A 202 23.01 7.79 24.87
N ARG A 203 23.37 8.88 25.55
CA ARG A 203 22.96 10.24 25.16
C ARG A 203 23.68 10.71 23.91
N ASP A 204 24.90 10.26 23.65
CA ASP A 204 25.68 10.70 22.49
C ASP A 204 25.13 10.07 21.21
N ARG A 205 24.56 8.87 21.32
CA ARG A 205 23.89 8.14 20.25
C ARG A 205 22.47 8.64 19.99
N TYR A 206 21.67 8.82 21.04
CA TYR A 206 20.22 9.04 20.90
C TYR A 206 19.78 10.50 20.92
N ILE A 207 20.67 11.45 21.29
CA ILE A 207 20.37 12.88 21.25
C ILE A 207 21.06 13.51 20.03
N ASN A 208 20.36 13.53 18.91
CA ASN A 208 20.85 14.03 17.63
C ASN A 208 20.62 15.55 17.49
N VAL A 209 21.42 16.37 18.19
CA VAL A 209 21.35 17.83 18.08
C VAL A 209 22.74 18.43 17.85
N GLY A 210 22.82 19.49 17.07
CA GLY A 210 24.04 20.22 16.79
C GLY A 210 25.18 19.33 16.26
N GLN A 211 26.37 19.43 16.89
CA GLN A 211 27.56 18.69 16.42
C GLN A 211 27.41 17.16 16.54
N ARG A 212 26.59 16.66 17.45
CA ARG A 212 26.33 15.24 17.57
C ARG A 212 25.61 14.70 16.33
N ALA A 213 24.63 15.43 15.82
CA ALA A 213 23.94 15.03 14.59
C ALA A 213 24.90 14.93 13.40
N VAL A 214 25.81 15.89 13.26
CA VAL A 214 26.85 15.87 12.22
C VAL A 214 27.79 14.68 12.39
N GLN A 215 28.21 14.40 13.62
CA GLN A 215 29.09 13.26 13.91
C GLN A 215 28.40 11.92 13.62
N ASN A 216 27.17 11.75 14.07
CA ASN A 216 26.39 10.51 13.83
C ASN A 216 26.13 10.32 12.34
N HIS A 217 25.86 11.40 11.59
CA HIS A 217 25.73 11.32 10.13
C HIS A 217 27.05 10.87 9.48
N ARG A 218 28.18 11.43 9.90
CA ARG A 218 29.50 10.99 9.38
C ARG A 218 29.74 9.50 9.62
N LEU A 219 29.47 9.03 10.85
CA LEU A 219 29.60 7.61 11.20
C LEU A 219 28.69 6.71 10.37
N LEU A 220 27.46 7.17 10.08
CA LEU A 220 26.53 6.46 9.19
C LEU A 220 27.11 6.32 7.78
N LEU A 221 27.61 7.42 7.20
CA LEU A 221 28.22 7.40 5.86
C LEU A 221 29.48 6.51 5.80
N GLU A 222 30.33 6.54 6.83
CA GLU A 222 31.49 5.66 6.95
C GLU A 222 31.07 4.17 6.98
N LYS A 223 30.04 3.81 7.76
CA LYS A 223 29.48 2.45 7.79
C LYS A 223 28.96 2.02 6.43
N MET A 224 28.21 2.89 5.75
CA MET A 224 27.67 2.58 4.43
C MET A 224 28.76 2.41 3.37
N ALA A 225 29.83 3.19 3.45
CA ALA A 225 30.98 3.05 2.57
C ALA A 225 31.72 1.71 2.77
N VAL A 226 31.92 1.30 4.03
CA VAL A 226 32.48 -0.03 4.36
C VAL A 226 31.59 -1.15 3.86
N TYR A 227 30.28 -1.03 4.11
CA TYR A 227 29.30 -2.03 3.66
C TYR A 227 29.33 -2.21 2.14
N ALA A 228 29.36 -1.12 1.35
CA ALA A 228 29.43 -1.17 -0.11
C ALA A 228 30.67 -1.88 -0.65
N GLN A 229 31.78 -1.87 0.11
CA GLN A 229 33.04 -2.53 -0.26
C GLN A 229 33.10 -4.00 0.17
N THR A 230 32.43 -4.36 1.26
CA THR A 230 32.57 -5.68 1.88
C THR A 230 31.41 -6.63 1.57
N HIS A 231 30.28 -6.11 1.11
CA HIS A 231 29.08 -6.90 0.84
C HIS A 231 28.60 -6.66 -0.60
N ALA A 232 28.36 -7.75 -1.31
CA ALA A 232 27.80 -7.73 -2.65
C ALA A 232 26.72 -8.82 -2.76
N PHE A 233 25.46 -8.39 -2.72
CA PHE A 233 24.32 -9.29 -2.90
C PHE A 233 23.85 -9.25 -4.35
N LEU A 234 24.66 -9.89 -5.21
CA LEU A 234 24.40 -10.02 -6.64
C LEU A 234 24.68 -11.44 -7.11
N LYS A 235 24.06 -11.81 -8.21
CA LYS A 235 24.34 -13.04 -8.93
C LYS A 235 24.78 -12.69 -10.33
N VAL A 236 25.77 -13.40 -10.85
CA VAL A 236 26.30 -13.20 -12.22
C VAL A 236 26.10 -14.49 -13.00
N ASP A 237 25.43 -14.39 -14.13
CA ASP A 237 25.26 -15.48 -15.09
C ASP A 237 25.89 -15.07 -16.45
N GLY A 238 26.26 -16.06 -17.24
CA GLY A 238 26.92 -15.85 -18.53
C GLY A 238 28.42 -15.51 -18.41
N PRO A 239 29.11 -15.28 -19.57
CA PRO A 239 30.54 -15.04 -19.61
C PRO A 239 30.91 -13.65 -19.08
N SER A 240 31.84 -13.59 -18.13
CA SER A 240 32.27 -12.31 -17.53
C SER A 240 33.01 -11.39 -18.53
N ASN A 241 33.56 -11.93 -19.61
CA ASN A 241 34.28 -11.19 -20.65
C ASN A 241 33.41 -10.80 -21.86
N ALA A 242 32.09 -11.00 -21.82
CA ALA A 242 31.20 -10.54 -22.89
C ALA A 242 31.27 -9.01 -23.04
N PRO A 243 31.20 -8.47 -24.27
CA PRO A 243 31.24 -7.02 -24.51
C PRO A 243 29.99 -6.29 -24.00
N LEU A 244 28.88 -7.02 -23.87
CA LEU A 244 27.60 -6.53 -23.35
C LEU A 244 27.39 -7.04 -21.92
N ALA A 245 27.00 -6.13 -21.04
CA ALA A 245 26.43 -6.48 -19.72
C ALA A 245 24.97 -6.05 -19.61
N VAL A 246 24.16 -6.84 -18.93
CA VAL A 246 22.79 -6.48 -18.56
C VAL A 246 22.69 -6.53 -17.05
N ILE A 247 22.22 -5.43 -16.46
CA ILE A 247 21.96 -5.32 -15.02
C ILE A 247 20.45 -5.30 -14.82
N THR A 248 19.95 -6.16 -13.94
CA THR A 248 18.52 -6.26 -13.61
C THR A 248 18.28 -6.19 -12.11
N ARG A 249 17.12 -5.68 -11.69
CA ARG A 249 16.61 -5.71 -10.32
C ARG A 249 15.12 -6.02 -10.29
N GLY A 250 14.61 -6.49 -9.17
CA GLY A 250 13.18 -6.72 -8.97
C GLY A 250 12.54 -7.58 -10.07
N ASN A 251 11.37 -7.16 -10.55
CA ASN A 251 10.59 -7.87 -11.57
C ASN A 251 11.35 -8.08 -12.89
N THR A 252 12.19 -7.11 -13.28
CA THR A 252 12.91 -7.18 -14.55
C THR A 252 13.89 -8.34 -14.60
N THR A 253 14.36 -8.82 -13.44
CA THR A 253 15.19 -10.03 -13.32
C THR A 253 14.43 -11.28 -13.79
N LEU A 254 13.16 -11.41 -13.42
CA LEU A 254 12.32 -12.53 -13.87
C LEU A 254 12.03 -12.44 -15.36
N HIS A 255 11.72 -11.27 -15.85
CA HIS A 255 11.43 -11.04 -17.26
C HIS A 255 12.65 -11.29 -18.14
N PHE A 256 13.83 -10.83 -17.72
CA PHE A 256 15.05 -11.03 -18.47
C PHE A 256 15.44 -12.51 -18.62
N ALA A 257 15.20 -13.32 -17.60
CA ALA A 257 15.43 -14.77 -17.65
C ALA A 257 14.73 -15.45 -18.83
N GLU A 258 13.55 -14.95 -19.22
CA GLU A 258 12.81 -15.45 -20.39
C GLU A 258 13.23 -14.74 -21.67
N ILE A 259 13.35 -13.41 -21.65
CA ILE A 259 13.66 -12.58 -22.83
C ILE A 259 14.99 -12.99 -23.50
N GLN A 260 16.02 -13.30 -22.71
CA GLN A 260 17.32 -13.70 -23.23
C GLN A 260 17.27 -14.93 -24.16
N THR A 261 16.23 -15.74 -24.08
CA THR A 261 16.06 -16.92 -24.93
C THR A 261 15.62 -16.58 -26.35
N TYR A 262 15.06 -15.39 -26.56
CA TYR A 262 14.55 -14.92 -27.86
C TYR A 262 15.55 -14.03 -28.62
N ILE A 263 16.54 -13.45 -27.93
CA ILE A 263 17.47 -12.49 -28.50
C ILE A 263 18.91 -13.04 -28.40
N PRO A 264 19.52 -13.48 -29.52
CA PRO A 264 20.84 -14.12 -29.50
C PRO A 264 21.94 -13.31 -28.85
N GLN A 265 21.91 -11.96 -28.98
CA GLN A 265 22.87 -11.05 -28.36
C GLN A 265 22.83 -11.09 -26.84
N LEU A 266 21.64 -11.33 -26.27
CA LEU A 266 21.41 -11.42 -24.82
C LEU A 266 21.77 -12.80 -24.26
N ALA A 267 21.68 -13.86 -25.06
CA ALA A 267 22.02 -15.21 -24.62
C ALA A 267 23.51 -15.36 -24.19
N ASN A 268 24.39 -14.49 -24.69
CA ASN A 268 25.81 -14.51 -24.39
C ASN A 268 26.31 -13.23 -23.68
N CYS A 269 25.45 -12.47 -23.03
CA CYS A 269 25.82 -11.30 -22.25
C CYS A 269 26.33 -11.67 -20.84
N THR A 270 27.00 -10.75 -20.18
CA THR A 270 27.20 -10.82 -18.72
C THR A 270 25.94 -10.34 -18.04
N TRP A 271 25.18 -11.24 -17.44
CA TRP A 271 23.93 -10.88 -16.73
C TRP A 271 24.20 -10.72 -15.23
N ILE A 272 23.96 -9.52 -14.71
CA ILE A 272 24.14 -9.15 -13.31
C ILE A 272 22.76 -8.92 -12.69
N GLN A 273 22.40 -9.76 -11.73
CA GLN A 273 21.14 -9.70 -10.98
C GLN A 273 21.42 -9.03 -9.64
N LEU A 274 20.90 -7.83 -9.41
CA LEU A 274 21.06 -7.13 -8.14
C LEU A 274 19.93 -7.51 -7.17
N ASN A 275 20.30 -8.19 -6.08
CA ASN A 275 19.40 -8.41 -4.93
C ASN A 275 19.61 -7.37 -3.84
N GLY A 276 20.87 -6.91 -3.64
CA GLY A 276 21.22 -5.73 -2.86
C GLY A 276 21.37 -4.54 -3.81
N VAL A 277 20.45 -3.58 -3.73
CA VAL A 277 20.34 -2.49 -4.71
C VAL A 277 21.04 -1.23 -4.22
N TYR A 278 21.04 -0.97 -2.92
CA TYR A 278 21.71 0.18 -2.33
C TYR A 278 22.41 -0.19 -1.01
N PRO A 279 23.62 0.34 -0.75
CA PRO A 279 24.48 1.06 -1.70
C PRO A 279 24.91 0.17 -2.86
N LEU A 280 25.22 0.79 -4.00
CA LEU A 280 25.67 0.03 -5.16
C LEU A 280 27.02 -0.66 -4.84
N PRO A 281 27.17 -1.98 -5.05
CA PRO A 281 28.41 -2.70 -4.71
C PRO A 281 29.51 -2.46 -5.76
N THR A 282 30.01 -1.22 -5.83
CA THR A 282 30.92 -0.74 -6.88
C THR A 282 32.20 -1.56 -6.98
N ALA A 283 32.74 -2.00 -5.83
CA ALA A 283 33.93 -2.85 -5.80
C ALA A 283 33.72 -4.21 -6.50
N ALA A 284 32.54 -4.80 -6.36
CA ALA A 284 32.20 -6.06 -7.05
C ALA A 284 31.78 -5.84 -8.50
N LEU A 285 31.17 -4.70 -8.82
CA LEU A 285 30.72 -4.37 -10.18
C LEU A 285 31.88 -3.95 -11.10
N LEU A 286 32.89 -3.25 -10.58
CA LEU A 286 33.97 -2.71 -11.39
C LEU A 286 34.65 -3.78 -12.26
N PRO A 287 35.13 -4.92 -11.75
CA PRO A 287 35.77 -5.95 -12.56
C PRO A 287 34.85 -6.60 -13.60
N LEU A 288 33.53 -6.50 -13.37
CA LEU A 288 32.52 -7.02 -14.30
C LEU A 288 32.16 -6.03 -15.41
N LEU A 289 32.38 -4.72 -15.21
CA LEU A 289 31.85 -3.66 -16.07
C LEU A 289 32.93 -2.84 -16.79
N GLN A 290 34.19 -2.78 -16.28
CA GLN A 290 35.21 -1.87 -16.78
C GLN A 290 35.58 -2.10 -18.26
N ASP A 291 35.52 -3.35 -18.74
CA ASP A 291 35.92 -3.73 -20.10
C ASP A 291 34.69 -3.90 -21.04
N LYS A 292 33.49 -3.49 -20.59
CA LYS A 292 32.31 -3.55 -21.43
C LYS A 292 32.27 -2.43 -22.47
N THR A 293 31.71 -2.74 -23.62
CA THR A 293 31.38 -1.73 -24.63
C THR A 293 30.01 -1.13 -24.42
N GLU A 294 29.11 -1.94 -23.84
CA GLU A 294 27.74 -1.54 -23.56
C GLU A 294 27.20 -2.19 -22.27
N ILE A 295 26.41 -1.41 -21.52
CA ILE A 295 25.72 -1.83 -20.31
C ILE A 295 24.26 -1.45 -20.46
N ILE A 296 23.34 -2.43 -20.36
CA ILE A 296 21.90 -2.20 -20.34
C ILE A 296 21.43 -2.36 -18.91
N VAL A 297 20.78 -1.32 -18.35
CA VAL A 297 20.15 -1.35 -17.02
C VAL A 297 18.65 -1.47 -17.20
N MET A 298 18.08 -2.60 -16.73
CA MET A 298 16.65 -2.88 -16.78
C MET A 298 16.06 -2.75 -15.37
N GLU A 299 15.23 -1.75 -15.18
CA GLU A 299 14.58 -1.46 -13.91
C GLU A 299 13.24 -0.77 -14.15
N ASP A 300 12.26 -1.00 -13.26
CA ASP A 300 10.96 -0.32 -13.31
C ASP A 300 11.10 1.16 -12.92
N GLN A 301 10.14 1.98 -13.32
CA GLN A 301 9.99 3.39 -12.93
C GLN A 301 11.25 4.24 -13.21
N ASP A 302 11.75 4.99 -12.23
CA ASP A 302 12.95 5.84 -12.36
C ASP A 302 14.21 4.99 -12.60
N GLY A 303 15.22 5.61 -13.16
CA GLY A 303 16.53 5.01 -13.39
C GLY A 303 17.43 5.04 -12.15
N PHE A 304 17.01 4.45 -11.03
CA PHE A 304 17.75 4.53 -9.76
C PHE A 304 19.13 3.87 -9.85
N VAL A 305 19.21 2.63 -10.33
CA VAL A 305 20.49 1.91 -10.51
C VAL A 305 21.30 2.54 -11.63
N GLU A 306 20.67 2.92 -12.74
CA GLU A 306 21.31 3.65 -13.84
C GLU A 306 21.97 4.94 -13.35
N TYR A 307 21.24 5.71 -12.52
CA TYR A 307 21.74 6.97 -11.95
C TYR A 307 22.92 6.73 -11.02
N LEU A 308 22.82 5.77 -10.09
CA LEU A 308 23.91 5.42 -9.18
C LEU A 308 25.14 4.93 -9.94
N LEU A 309 24.96 4.09 -10.96
CA LEU A 309 26.04 3.58 -11.78
C LEU A 309 26.77 4.73 -12.50
N LYS A 310 26.03 5.63 -13.14
CA LYS A 310 26.57 6.81 -13.80
C LYS A 310 27.27 7.76 -12.84
N MET A 311 26.73 7.97 -11.65
CA MET A 311 27.27 8.87 -10.64
C MET A 311 28.54 8.30 -9.99
N GLU A 312 28.48 7.04 -9.53
CA GLU A 312 29.54 6.46 -8.70
C GLU A 312 30.69 5.87 -9.54
N MET A 313 30.43 5.50 -10.80
CA MET A 313 31.42 4.90 -11.70
C MET A 313 31.77 5.78 -12.92
N TYR A 314 31.39 7.05 -12.88
CA TYR A 314 31.59 8.03 -13.97
C TYR A 314 33.01 8.07 -14.53
N ASN A 315 34.03 8.03 -13.66
CA ASN A 315 35.45 8.17 -14.11
C ASN A 315 36.11 6.85 -14.50
N VAL A 316 35.41 5.71 -14.35
CA VAL A 316 36.03 4.39 -14.53
C VAL A 316 35.35 3.54 -15.61
N LEU A 317 34.13 3.86 -16.00
CA LEU A 317 33.43 3.19 -17.08
C LEU A 317 33.50 4.00 -18.37
N SER A 318 33.90 3.35 -19.45
CA SER A 318 33.84 3.89 -20.81
C SER A 318 32.68 3.32 -21.63
N ALA A 319 31.98 2.34 -21.10
CA ALA A 319 30.87 1.68 -21.76
C ALA A 319 29.69 2.66 -21.99
N LYS A 320 28.97 2.45 -23.10
CA LYS A 320 27.69 3.11 -23.33
C LYS A 320 26.66 2.52 -22.38
N ILE A 321 26.09 3.35 -21.53
CA ILE A 321 25.04 2.92 -20.57
C ILE A 321 23.67 3.25 -21.14
N GLN A 322 22.85 2.22 -21.31
CA GLN A 322 21.47 2.29 -21.74
C GLN A 322 20.56 1.97 -20.55
N GLY A 323 19.58 2.78 -20.31
CA GLY A 323 18.58 2.61 -19.25
C GLY A 323 17.28 3.29 -19.66
N LYS A 324 16.93 4.41 -19.04
CA LYS A 324 15.68 5.14 -19.33
C LYS A 324 15.66 5.87 -20.67
N ASN A 325 16.75 5.95 -21.36
CA ASN A 325 16.76 6.32 -22.78
C ASN A 325 16.27 5.19 -23.70
N LEU A 326 16.22 3.95 -23.22
CA LEU A 326 15.71 2.78 -23.94
C LEU A 326 14.35 2.34 -23.39
N PHE A 327 14.17 2.35 -22.06
CA PHE A 327 12.97 1.91 -21.38
C PHE A 327 12.18 3.09 -20.82
N PRO A 328 10.83 2.99 -20.75
CA PRO A 328 10.00 4.00 -20.08
C PRO A 328 10.46 4.26 -18.63
N ALA A 329 10.34 5.51 -18.18
CA ALA A 329 10.59 5.92 -16.79
C ALA A 329 9.30 5.93 -15.95
N TYR A 330 8.29 5.23 -16.38
CA TYR A 330 6.98 5.10 -15.72
C TYR A 330 6.40 3.72 -16.00
N GLY A 331 5.47 3.31 -15.16
CA GLY A 331 4.77 2.04 -15.29
C GLY A 331 5.59 0.84 -14.82
N GLU A 332 4.93 -0.30 -14.80
CA GLU A 332 5.56 -1.61 -14.64
C GLU A 332 6.04 -2.09 -16.01
N LEU A 333 7.32 -2.40 -16.12
CA LEU A 333 7.90 -2.95 -17.35
C LEU A 333 7.46 -4.40 -17.55
N ARG A 334 6.48 -4.61 -18.41
CA ARG A 334 5.96 -5.94 -18.70
C ARG A 334 6.83 -6.68 -19.69
N ILE A 335 6.84 -8.00 -19.57
CA ILE A 335 7.69 -8.87 -20.39
C ILE A 335 7.54 -8.65 -21.90
N ASN A 336 6.30 -8.45 -22.39
CA ASN A 336 6.04 -8.24 -23.82
C ASN A 336 6.59 -6.89 -24.31
N GLU A 337 6.44 -5.83 -23.51
CA GLU A 337 6.97 -4.49 -23.80
C GLU A 337 8.50 -4.50 -23.82
N LEU A 338 9.11 -5.13 -22.81
CA LEU A 338 10.57 -5.30 -22.74
C LEU A 338 11.10 -6.08 -23.93
N LEU A 339 10.44 -7.18 -24.30
CA LEU A 339 10.84 -8.00 -25.45
C LEU A 339 10.70 -7.21 -26.76
N GLU A 340 9.63 -6.45 -26.96
CA GLU A 340 9.42 -5.60 -28.14
C GLU A 340 10.53 -4.53 -28.25
N ILE A 341 10.79 -3.81 -27.16
CA ILE A 341 11.84 -2.78 -27.10
C ILE A 341 13.22 -3.39 -27.43
N LEU A 342 13.55 -4.51 -26.82
CA LEU A 342 14.85 -5.15 -27.01
C LEU A 342 14.99 -5.79 -28.40
N CYS A 343 13.92 -6.38 -28.95
CA CYS A 343 13.91 -6.85 -30.35
C CYS A 343 14.18 -5.71 -31.32
N ALA A 344 13.51 -4.58 -31.15
CA ALA A 344 13.75 -3.39 -31.96
C ALA A 344 15.18 -2.86 -31.80
N TYR A 345 15.69 -2.81 -30.57
CA TYR A 345 17.05 -2.34 -30.28
C TYR A 345 18.14 -3.20 -30.93
N PHE A 346 18.00 -4.52 -30.90
CA PHE A 346 18.97 -5.46 -31.46
C PHE A 346 18.68 -5.82 -32.92
N GLY A 347 17.66 -5.27 -33.56
CA GLY A 347 17.28 -5.57 -34.94
C GLY A 347 16.80 -7.02 -35.14
N VAL A 348 16.18 -7.62 -34.11
CA VAL A 348 15.63 -8.97 -34.15
C VAL A 348 14.12 -8.88 -34.36
N ALA A 349 13.56 -9.78 -35.17
CA ALA A 349 12.12 -9.83 -35.35
C ALA A 349 11.41 -10.23 -34.04
N TYR A 350 10.31 -9.54 -33.71
CA TYR A 350 9.49 -9.90 -32.56
C TYR A 350 8.89 -11.31 -32.75
N PRO A 351 9.13 -12.25 -31.81
CA PRO A 351 8.83 -13.67 -32.06
C PRO A 351 7.33 -14.01 -32.02
N PHE A 352 6.53 -13.18 -31.41
CA PHE A 352 5.08 -13.40 -31.30
C PHE A 352 4.38 -12.55 -32.35
N GLY A 353 3.77 -13.20 -33.36
CA GLY A 353 2.90 -12.50 -34.31
C GLY A 353 1.81 -11.75 -33.55
N GLY A 354 1.45 -10.56 -34.03
CA GLY A 354 0.46 -9.74 -33.35
C GLY A 354 -0.81 -10.52 -33.05
N LEU A 355 -1.04 -10.81 -31.78
CA LEU A 355 -2.33 -11.31 -31.36
C LEU A 355 -3.36 -10.23 -31.71
N PRO A 356 -4.51 -10.60 -32.33
CA PRO A 356 -5.54 -9.62 -32.57
C PRO A 356 -5.88 -8.97 -31.22
N SER A 357 -5.77 -7.64 -31.16
CA SER A 357 -6.24 -6.86 -30.02
C SER A 357 -7.75 -7.11 -29.89
N LEU A 358 -8.12 -8.06 -29.04
CA LEU A 358 -9.51 -8.18 -28.64
C LEU A 358 -9.79 -6.98 -27.73
N PRO A 359 -10.80 -6.16 -28.03
CA PRO A 359 -11.20 -5.11 -27.12
C PRO A 359 -11.77 -5.73 -25.85
N ILE A 360 -10.90 -5.97 -24.87
CA ILE A 360 -11.32 -6.41 -23.54
C ILE A 360 -11.82 -5.15 -22.83
N PRO A 361 -13.12 -5.07 -22.49
CA PRO A 361 -13.61 -3.91 -21.75
C PRO A 361 -12.90 -3.82 -20.41
N GLU A 362 -12.50 -2.63 -20.06
CA GLU A 362 -11.91 -2.33 -18.76
C GLU A 362 -12.93 -2.69 -17.65
N ARG A 363 -12.50 -3.48 -16.68
CA ARG A 363 -13.32 -3.89 -15.54
C ARG A 363 -12.85 -3.17 -14.29
N LEU A 364 -13.24 -1.91 -14.15
CA LEU A 364 -13.02 -1.17 -12.92
C LEU A 364 -13.81 -1.79 -11.78
N GLY A 365 -13.21 -1.83 -10.59
CA GLY A 365 -13.95 -2.15 -9.37
C GLY A 365 -15.08 -1.14 -9.15
N THR A 366 -16.18 -1.54 -8.57
CA THR A 366 -17.32 -0.66 -8.23
C THR A 366 -17.63 -0.76 -6.74
N PHE A 367 -18.48 0.13 -6.23
CA PHE A 367 -19.06 -0.06 -4.91
C PHE A 367 -19.76 -1.42 -4.81
N CYS A 368 -19.58 -2.08 -3.68
CA CYS A 368 -20.24 -3.36 -3.43
C CYS A 368 -21.76 -3.19 -3.31
N GLU A 369 -22.49 -4.28 -3.52
CA GLU A 369 -23.92 -4.31 -3.25
C GLU A 369 -24.18 -4.01 -1.76
N GLY A 370 -25.03 -3.04 -1.46
CA GLY A 370 -25.34 -2.62 -0.09
C GLY A 370 -24.21 -1.82 0.58
N CYS A 371 -23.26 -1.31 -0.18
CA CYS A 371 -22.19 -0.46 0.34
C CYS A 371 -22.76 0.80 1.00
N PRO A 372 -22.33 1.14 2.24
CA PRO A 372 -22.80 2.35 2.91
C PRO A 372 -22.39 3.64 2.19
N HIS A 373 -21.25 3.67 1.50
CA HIS A 373 -20.81 4.83 0.75
C HIS A 373 -21.80 5.24 -0.35
N THR A 374 -22.51 4.27 -0.95
CA THR A 374 -23.48 4.53 -2.02
C THR A 374 -24.59 5.47 -1.57
N GLY A 375 -25.23 5.19 -0.42
CA GLY A 375 -26.27 6.05 0.13
C GLY A 375 -25.73 7.39 0.62
N SER A 376 -24.50 7.40 1.16
CA SER A 376 -23.85 8.61 1.66
C SER A 376 -23.55 9.61 0.55
N TYR A 377 -22.92 9.17 -0.54
CA TYR A 377 -22.65 10.05 -1.70
C TYR A 377 -23.94 10.48 -2.39
N PHE A 378 -24.91 9.57 -2.55
CA PHE A 378 -26.21 9.93 -3.09
C PHE A 378 -26.84 11.10 -2.28
N ALA A 379 -26.82 11.04 -0.96
CA ALA A 379 -27.36 12.10 -0.11
C ALA A 379 -26.64 13.45 -0.30
N ILE A 380 -25.31 13.45 -0.40
CA ILE A 380 -24.53 14.66 -0.68
C ILE A 380 -24.90 15.26 -2.03
N GLU A 381 -25.00 14.43 -3.06
CA GLU A 381 -25.33 14.85 -4.43
C GLU A 381 -26.75 15.41 -4.54
N GLN A 382 -27.70 14.88 -3.76
CA GLN A 382 -29.06 15.41 -3.71
C GLN A 382 -29.17 16.67 -2.84
N ALA A 383 -28.32 16.82 -1.83
CA ALA A 383 -28.32 17.99 -0.96
C ALA A 383 -27.88 19.26 -1.68
N LEU A 384 -26.94 19.15 -2.63
CA LEU A 384 -26.25 20.27 -3.23
C LEU A 384 -26.41 20.26 -4.76
N PRO A 385 -26.74 21.43 -5.38
CA PRO A 385 -26.85 21.55 -6.83
C PRO A 385 -25.51 21.17 -7.52
N GLU A 386 -25.58 20.42 -8.61
CA GLU A 386 -24.41 19.90 -9.31
C GLU A 386 -23.41 20.99 -9.73
N GLN A 387 -23.93 22.13 -10.19
CA GLN A 387 -23.09 23.24 -10.67
C GLN A 387 -22.40 24.02 -9.54
N GLU A 388 -22.88 23.89 -8.32
CA GLU A 388 -22.37 24.63 -7.16
C GLU A 388 -21.56 23.75 -6.21
N ARG A 389 -21.76 22.42 -6.23
CA ARG A 389 -21.13 21.52 -5.26
C ARG A 389 -19.68 21.22 -5.59
N ILE A 390 -18.88 21.11 -4.53
CA ILE A 390 -17.53 20.58 -4.55
C ILE A 390 -17.45 19.48 -3.50
N ILE A 391 -17.07 18.27 -3.89
CA ILE A 391 -16.95 17.11 -3.00
C ILE A 391 -15.49 16.68 -2.90
N GLY A 392 -14.87 16.97 -1.76
CA GLY A 392 -13.53 16.48 -1.45
C GLY A 392 -13.56 15.01 -1.06
N GLY A 393 -12.83 14.16 -1.78
CA GLY A 393 -12.71 12.73 -1.50
C GLY A 393 -11.42 12.36 -0.79
N ASP A 394 -11.43 11.18 -0.18
CA ASP A 394 -10.28 10.60 0.50
C ASP A 394 -9.99 9.18 -0.01
N ILE A 395 -8.79 8.68 0.27
CA ILE A 395 -8.35 7.37 -0.18
C ILE A 395 -9.06 6.27 0.59
N GLY A 396 -9.47 5.25 -0.13
CA GLY A 396 -10.23 4.11 0.36
C GLY A 396 -11.34 3.75 -0.63
N CYS A 397 -12.47 3.22 -0.15
CA CYS A 397 -13.59 2.84 -1.01
C CYS A 397 -14.15 4.01 -1.85
N SER A 398 -13.96 5.25 -1.41
CA SER A 398 -14.33 6.45 -2.18
C SER A 398 -13.58 6.58 -3.52
N SER A 399 -12.47 5.87 -3.68
CA SER A 399 -11.72 5.82 -4.95
C SER A 399 -12.26 4.80 -5.97
N LEU A 400 -13.39 4.17 -5.68
CA LEU A 400 -14.06 3.26 -6.62
C LEU A 400 -15.08 4.01 -7.48
N PRO A 401 -15.25 3.63 -8.78
CA PRO A 401 -16.33 4.13 -9.60
C PRO A 401 -17.73 3.94 -8.94
N PRO A 402 -18.63 4.86 -9.23
CA PRO A 402 -18.58 5.94 -10.22
C PRO A 402 -17.93 7.25 -9.75
N PHE A 403 -16.73 7.24 -9.20
CA PHE A 403 -15.92 8.41 -8.75
C PHE A 403 -16.76 9.65 -8.40
N ARG A 404 -17.32 9.67 -7.19
CA ARG A 404 -18.30 10.69 -6.77
C ARG A 404 -17.66 11.92 -6.11
N ALA A 405 -16.35 11.95 -5.98
CA ALA A 405 -15.58 13.07 -5.45
C ALA A 405 -14.86 13.81 -6.58
N ASP A 406 -14.66 15.11 -6.40
CA ASP A 406 -13.97 15.97 -7.37
C ASP A 406 -12.44 15.83 -7.31
N TRP A 407 -11.91 15.27 -6.22
CA TRP A 407 -10.49 14.87 -6.13
C TRP A 407 -10.29 13.69 -5.21
N LEU A 408 -9.25 12.89 -5.52
CA LEU A 408 -8.77 11.73 -4.77
C LEU A 408 -7.24 11.68 -4.92
N LEU A 409 -6.49 12.26 -3.99
CA LEU A 409 -5.04 12.39 -4.12
C LEU A 409 -4.27 11.53 -3.10
N CYS A 410 -4.35 11.88 -1.82
CA CYS A 410 -3.70 11.14 -0.74
C CYS A 410 -4.63 11.02 0.47
N MET A 411 -4.27 10.20 1.46
CA MET A 411 -5.05 10.12 2.69
C MET A 411 -5.15 11.49 3.36
N ASN A 412 -6.36 11.84 3.81
CA ASN A 412 -6.74 13.13 4.38
C ASN A 412 -6.75 14.33 3.40
N ALA A 413 -6.52 14.10 2.10
CA ALA A 413 -6.64 15.16 1.09
C ALA A 413 -8.09 15.71 1.00
N GLY A 414 -9.10 14.91 1.32
CA GLY A 414 -10.49 15.35 1.36
C GLY A 414 -10.66 16.61 2.21
N ILE A 415 -10.35 16.50 3.49
CA ILE A 415 -10.45 17.65 4.42
C ILE A 415 -9.27 18.62 4.28
N GLY A 416 -8.07 18.12 3.96
CA GLY A 416 -6.86 18.96 3.85
C GLY A 416 -6.98 20.01 2.74
N LEU A 417 -7.36 19.60 1.53
CA LEU A 417 -7.53 20.52 0.40
C LEU A 417 -8.75 21.44 0.57
N ALA A 418 -9.85 20.89 1.09
CA ALA A 418 -11.06 21.66 1.36
C ALA A 418 -10.79 22.88 2.24
N GLN A 419 -9.95 22.77 3.27
CA GLN A 419 -9.57 23.91 4.11
C GLN A 419 -8.87 25.03 3.33
N GLY A 420 -8.00 24.65 2.39
CA GLY A 420 -7.32 25.62 1.54
C GLY A 420 -8.24 26.28 0.51
N MET A 421 -9.27 25.59 0.06
CA MET A 421 -10.25 26.08 -0.92
C MET A 421 -11.32 26.97 -0.29
N ALA A 422 -11.75 26.65 0.94
CA ALA A 422 -12.88 27.29 1.60
C ALA A 422 -12.87 28.85 1.53
N PRO A 423 -11.74 29.55 1.72
CA PRO A 423 -11.71 31.02 1.64
C PRO A 423 -11.95 31.58 0.23
N PHE A 424 -11.86 30.76 -0.83
CA PHE A 424 -11.84 31.19 -2.23
C PHE A 424 -13.06 30.74 -3.03
N VAL A 425 -13.86 29.82 -2.51
CA VAL A 425 -14.99 29.20 -3.22
C VAL A 425 -16.34 29.68 -2.68
N SER A 426 -16.48 30.94 -2.36
CA SER A 426 -17.70 31.52 -1.74
C SER A 426 -19.00 31.35 -2.52
N SER A 427 -18.92 31.11 -3.82
CA SER A 427 -20.10 30.87 -4.71
C SER A 427 -20.41 29.37 -4.86
N GLN A 428 -19.59 28.47 -4.29
CA GLN A 428 -19.74 27.04 -4.40
C GLN A 428 -19.93 26.42 -3.02
N LYS A 429 -20.53 25.24 -2.99
CA LYS A 429 -20.87 24.47 -1.79
C LYS A 429 -19.83 23.39 -1.56
N LEU A 430 -18.95 23.58 -0.59
CA LEU A 430 -17.80 22.73 -0.35
C LEU A 430 -18.08 21.74 0.80
N VAL A 431 -18.03 20.47 0.46
CA VAL A 431 -18.16 19.36 1.40
C VAL A 431 -16.93 18.45 1.27
N SER A 432 -16.40 17.99 2.39
CA SER A 432 -15.32 17.00 2.40
C SER A 432 -15.77 15.67 2.96
N THR A 433 -15.21 14.58 2.45
CA THR A 433 -15.49 13.22 2.90
C THR A 433 -14.19 12.51 3.29
N GLY A 434 -14.29 11.55 4.21
CA GLY A 434 -13.17 10.68 4.59
C GLY A 434 -13.68 9.41 5.26
N GLY A 435 -12.94 8.30 5.14
CA GLY A 435 -13.24 7.08 5.89
C GLY A 435 -12.83 7.18 7.35
N ASP A 436 -13.39 6.32 8.21
CA ASP A 436 -12.99 6.22 9.62
C ASP A 436 -11.51 5.87 9.81
N GLY A 437 -10.94 5.01 8.94
CA GLY A 437 -9.51 4.74 8.92
C GLY A 437 -8.68 5.99 8.62
N SER A 438 -9.02 6.74 7.58
CA SER A 438 -8.36 8.02 7.24
C SER A 438 -8.53 9.07 8.33
N PHE A 439 -9.70 9.12 8.97
CA PHE A 439 -9.95 10.05 10.07
C PHE A 439 -8.93 9.86 11.21
N PHE A 440 -8.69 8.63 11.63
CA PHE A 440 -7.71 8.35 12.70
C PHE A 440 -6.27 8.36 12.22
N HIS A 441 -6.01 8.17 10.92
CA HIS A 441 -4.67 8.27 10.34
C HIS A 441 -4.11 9.70 10.40
N GLY A 442 -4.93 10.70 10.10
CA GLY A 442 -4.53 12.12 10.11
C GLY A 442 -5.69 13.10 10.05
N GLY A 443 -6.91 12.65 9.74
CA GLY A 443 -8.11 13.49 9.62
C GLY A 443 -8.45 14.21 10.92
N LEU A 444 -8.19 13.59 12.07
CA LEU A 444 -8.36 14.20 13.38
C LEU A 444 -7.54 15.51 13.52
N LEU A 445 -6.27 15.46 13.11
CA LEU A 445 -5.41 16.65 13.11
C LEU A 445 -5.89 17.70 12.11
N ALA A 446 -6.40 17.26 10.96
CA ALA A 446 -6.95 18.16 9.96
C ALA A 446 -8.24 18.85 10.45
N VAL A 447 -9.12 18.17 11.19
CA VAL A 447 -10.29 18.77 11.85
C VAL A 447 -9.84 19.82 12.87
N LEU A 448 -8.87 19.48 13.73
CA LEU A 448 -8.34 20.43 14.72
C LEU A 448 -7.74 21.67 14.03
N ASN A 449 -7.00 21.48 12.94
CA ASN A 449 -6.45 22.59 12.16
C ASN A 449 -7.55 23.48 11.56
N ALA A 450 -8.63 22.87 11.03
CA ALA A 450 -9.77 23.63 10.50
C ALA A 450 -10.46 24.47 11.58
N VAL A 451 -10.65 23.90 12.78
CA VAL A 451 -11.23 24.60 13.92
C VAL A 451 -10.33 25.77 14.36
N GLN A 452 -9.01 25.52 14.51
CA GLN A 452 -8.05 26.55 14.91
C GLN A 452 -8.03 27.72 13.91
N ASN A 453 -8.18 27.44 12.61
CA ASN A 453 -8.15 28.46 11.56
C ASN A 453 -9.55 29.00 11.21
N LYS A 454 -10.59 28.60 11.96
CA LYS A 454 -11.97 29.07 11.79
C LYS A 454 -12.50 28.88 10.37
N VAL A 455 -12.22 27.74 9.78
CA VAL A 455 -12.67 27.38 8.43
C VAL A 455 -14.15 27.02 8.47
N ASN A 456 -14.91 27.49 7.48
CA ASN A 456 -16.30 27.03 7.29
C ASN A 456 -16.29 25.77 6.41
N LEU A 457 -16.66 24.62 6.99
CA LEU A 457 -16.52 23.33 6.32
C LEU A 457 -17.47 22.29 6.90
N VAL A 458 -18.15 21.55 6.05
CA VAL A 458 -18.84 20.30 6.40
C VAL A 458 -17.95 19.12 6.06
N HIS A 459 -17.60 18.30 7.06
CA HIS A 459 -16.83 17.07 6.88
C HIS A 459 -17.65 15.85 7.25
N LEU A 460 -17.82 14.92 6.31
CA LEU A 460 -18.49 13.65 6.54
C LEU A 460 -17.46 12.55 6.78
N VAL A 461 -17.53 11.89 7.92
CA VAL A 461 -16.73 10.70 8.23
C VAL A 461 -17.57 9.45 7.95
N PHE A 462 -17.19 8.67 6.95
CA PHE A 462 -17.84 7.42 6.58
C PHE A 462 -17.32 6.29 7.46
N ASP A 463 -18.06 5.95 8.50
CA ASP A 463 -17.67 4.93 9.48
C ASP A 463 -18.31 3.58 9.15
N ASN A 464 -17.52 2.73 8.51
CA ASN A 464 -17.90 1.35 8.21
C ASN A 464 -17.32 0.32 9.20
N LYS A 465 -16.71 0.78 10.30
CA LYS A 465 -16.08 0.00 11.38
C LYS A 465 -14.87 -0.84 10.92
N SER A 466 -14.26 -0.50 9.78
CA SER A 466 -13.25 -1.35 9.19
C SER A 466 -12.38 -0.56 8.21
N VAL A 467 -11.07 -0.83 8.20
CA VAL A 467 -10.18 -0.44 7.10
C VAL A 467 -10.40 -1.45 5.97
N ALA A 468 -11.53 -1.25 5.25
CA ALA A 468 -12.13 -2.28 4.41
C ALA A 468 -11.28 -2.64 3.18
N MET A 469 -10.69 -1.65 2.49
CA MET A 469 -10.02 -1.82 1.20
C MET A 469 -8.74 -2.65 1.30
N THR A 470 -8.11 -2.69 2.47
CA THR A 470 -6.84 -3.38 2.71
C THR A 470 -6.99 -4.76 3.35
N GLY A 471 -8.22 -5.20 3.63
CA GLY A 471 -8.48 -6.53 4.20
C GLY A 471 -9.24 -6.53 5.52
N HIS A 472 -10.03 -5.50 5.78
CA HIS A 472 -10.94 -5.41 6.93
C HIS A 472 -10.25 -5.39 8.30
N GLN A 473 -9.11 -4.70 8.40
CA GLN A 473 -8.49 -4.43 9.70
C GLN A 473 -9.45 -3.62 10.59
N ALA A 474 -9.34 -3.79 11.89
CA ALA A 474 -10.19 -3.08 12.84
C ALA A 474 -9.93 -1.57 12.80
N SER A 475 -10.99 -0.77 12.69
CA SER A 475 -10.88 0.68 12.81
C SER A 475 -10.85 1.11 14.29
N ALA A 476 -10.10 2.17 14.57
CA ALA A 476 -10.08 2.78 15.90
C ALA A 476 -11.45 3.33 16.33
N SER A 477 -12.37 3.58 15.40
CA SER A 477 -13.75 4.00 15.68
C SER A 477 -14.54 3.02 16.55
N ILE A 478 -14.09 1.75 16.64
CA ILE A 478 -14.72 0.73 17.49
C ILE A 478 -14.43 0.99 18.99
N GLN A 479 -13.27 1.56 19.31
CA GLN A 479 -12.76 1.68 20.70
C GLN A 479 -12.77 3.11 21.22
N VAL A 480 -12.72 4.11 20.32
CA VAL A 480 -12.61 5.53 20.68
C VAL A 480 -13.99 6.16 20.83
N ALA A 481 -14.20 6.91 21.92
CA ALA A 481 -15.39 7.76 22.09
C ALA A 481 -15.28 9.01 21.19
N TYR A 482 -15.38 8.82 19.88
CA TYR A 482 -15.15 9.86 18.85
C TYR A 482 -16.10 11.06 18.98
N ALA A 483 -17.31 10.85 19.47
CA ALA A 483 -18.27 11.94 19.68
C ALA A 483 -17.76 12.96 20.73
N ASP A 484 -17.25 12.47 21.86
CA ASP A 484 -16.72 13.32 22.91
C ASP A 484 -15.39 13.95 22.50
N LEU A 485 -14.58 13.21 21.76
CA LEU A 485 -13.34 13.70 21.18
C LEU A 485 -13.60 14.89 20.24
N LEU A 486 -14.51 14.76 19.28
CA LEU A 486 -14.86 15.81 18.34
C LEU A 486 -15.44 17.05 19.03
N ARG A 487 -16.33 16.87 20.02
CA ARG A 487 -16.83 18.00 20.82
C ARG A 487 -15.70 18.73 21.56
N SER A 488 -14.74 17.97 22.10
CA SER A 488 -13.59 18.53 22.80
C SER A 488 -12.62 19.30 21.87
N LEU A 489 -12.59 18.98 20.59
CA LEU A 489 -11.82 19.71 19.59
C LEU A 489 -12.44 21.07 19.25
N GLY A 490 -13.69 21.34 19.64
CA GLY A 490 -14.35 22.62 19.42
C GLY A 490 -15.00 22.74 18.04
N VAL A 491 -15.43 21.60 17.42
CA VAL A 491 -16.25 21.64 16.21
C VAL A 491 -17.58 22.37 16.50
N ALA A 492 -18.06 23.14 15.53
CA ALA A 492 -19.29 23.91 15.68
C ALA A 492 -20.53 23.00 15.87
N SER A 493 -20.55 21.84 15.21
CA SER A 493 -21.52 20.79 15.52
C SER A 493 -20.96 19.41 15.17
N PHE A 494 -21.42 18.42 15.94
CA PHE A 494 -21.26 17.00 15.69
C PHE A 494 -22.62 16.33 15.65
N VAL A 495 -22.91 15.58 14.59
CA VAL A 495 -24.14 14.84 14.38
C VAL A 495 -23.83 13.44 13.87
N GLU A 496 -24.55 12.44 14.36
CA GLU A 496 -24.52 11.07 13.83
C GLU A 496 -25.67 10.86 12.84
N ALA A 497 -25.39 10.14 11.76
CA ALA A 497 -26.35 9.77 10.75
C ALA A 497 -26.13 8.33 10.27
N SER A 498 -27.15 7.75 9.63
CA SER A 498 -27.05 6.43 9.02
C SER A 498 -26.83 6.55 7.51
N ALA A 499 -25.85 5.83 6.98
CA ALA A 499 -25.63 5.70 5.54
C ALA A 499 -26.81 5.06 4.79
N PHE A 500 -27.69 4.37 5.50
CA PHE A 500 -28.87 3.69 4.94
C PHE A 500 -30.15 4.53 5.01
N HIS A 501 -30.06 5.78 5.49
CA HIS A 501 -31.14 6.77 5.51
C HIS A 501 -30.72 8.03 4.72
N PRO A 502 -30.59 7.93 3.38
CA PRO A 502 -30.08 9.02 2.57
C PRO A 502 -30.91 10.30 2.60
N LYS A 503 -32.23 10.23 2.79
CA LYS A 503 -33.08 11.44 2.91
C LYS A 503 -32.79 12.23 4.20
N GLU A 504 -32.55 11.56 5.31
CA GLU A 504 -32.13 12.22 6.55
C GLU A 504 -30.74 12.85 6.41
N LEU A 505 -29.81 12.11 5.83
CA LEU A 505 -28.45 12.60 5.60
C LEU A 505 -28.43 13.78 4.63
N GLU A 506 -29.24 13.75 3.57
CA GLU A 506 -29.43 14.88 2.63
C GLU A 506 -29.86 16.16 3.38
N ALA A 507 -30.87 16.03 4.25
CA ALA A 507 -31.37 17.16 5.04
C ALA A 507 -30.29 17.73 5.97
N LEU A 508 -29.50 16.86 6.62
CA LEU A 508 -28.40 17.27 7.49
C LEU A 508 -27.29 18.00 6.71
N VAL A 509 -26.88 17.49 5.55
CA VAL A 509 -25.86 18.15 4.71
C VAL A 509 -26.34 19.53 4.28
N ARG A 510 -27.60 19.63 3.83
CA ARG A 510 -28.23 20.90 3.40
C ARG A 510 -28.32 21.91 4.54
N GLU A 511 -28.61 21.45 5.77
CA GLU A 511 -28.65 22.31 6.96
C GLU A 511 -27.23 22.79 7.34
N LYS A 512 -26.27 21.86 7.45
CA LYS A 512 -24.94 22.20 7.98
C LYS A 512 -24.11 23.05 7.04
N GLU A 513 -24.32 22.92 5.75
CA GLU A 513 -23.65 23.74 4.74
C GLU A 513 -24.00 25.23 4.83
N GLN A 514 -25.15 25.56 5.40
CA GLN A 514 -25.59 26.95 5.61
C GLN A 514 -24.96 27.61 6.85
N LEU A 515 -24.26 26.88 7.69
CA LEU A 515 -23.79 27.34 8.99
C LEU A 515 -22.29 27.65 8.96
N GLU A 516 -21.86 28.60 9.81
CA GLU A 516 -20.44 28.92 9.99
C GLU A 516 -19.74 27.93 10.93
N GLY A 517 -18.47 27.67 10.66
CA GLY A 517 -17.59 26.82 11.44
C GLY A 517 -17.39 25.44 10.84
N VAL A 518 -16.76 24.57 11.63
CA VAL A 518 -16.50 23.18 11.24
C VAL A 518 -17.62 22.29 11.75
N HIS A 519 -18.34 21.67 10.83
CA HIS A 519 -19.42 20.73 11.14
C HIS A 519 -19.00 19.32 10.75
N VAL A 520 -19.09 18.36 11.69
CA VAL A 520 -18.77 16.97 11.42
C VAL A 520 -20.04 16.12 11.46
N ILE A 521 -20.32 15.43 10.36
CA ILE A 521 -21.39 14.45 10.25
C ILE A 521 -20.73 13.07 10.24
N TRP A 522 -21.00 12.28 11.29
CA TRP A 522 -20.48 10.91 11.41
C TRP A 522 -21.49 9.94 10.83
N VAL A 523 -21.18 9.42 9.64
CA VAL A 523 -22.12 8.60 8.86
C VAL A 523 -21.78 7.13 9.08
N SER A 524 -22.59 6.46 9.91
CA SER A 524 -22.39 5.06 10.25
C SER A 524 -23.11 4.11 9.30
N GLY A 525 -22.40 3.05 8.89
CA GLY A 525 -22.96 1.98 8.07
C GLY A 525 -21.95 0.85 7.92
N ALA A 526 -22.24 -0.35 8.46
CA ALA A 526 -21.33 -1.48 8.40
C ALA A 526 -20.97 -1.87 6.97
N CYS A 527 -19.70 -2.22 6.74
CA CYS A 527 -19.25 -2.69 5.44
C CYS A 527 -19.99 -3.97 5.02
N ALA A 528 -20.54 -3.98 3.81
CA ALA A 528 -21.31 -5.10 3.27
C ALA A 528 -20.49 -6.39 3.08
N GLN A 529 -19.17 -6.30 3.06
CA GLN A 529 -18.28 -7.45 2.87
C GLN A 529 -17.88 -8.13 4.19
N ILE A 530 -18.17 -7.53 5.34
CA ILE A 530 -17.92 -8.19 6.63
C ILE A 530 -18.95 -9.32 6.80
N PRO A 531 -18.52 -10.57 7.08
CA PRO A 531 -19.42 -11.73 7.16
C PRO A 531 -20.64 -11.53 8.09
N ASP A 532 -20.41 -10.92 9.24
CA ASP A 532 -21.48 -10.66 10.22
C ASP A 532 -22.42 -9.51 9.82
N ALA A 533 -21.96 -8.59 8.95
CA ALA A 533 -22.80 -7.51 8.46
C ALA A 533 -23.93 -8.04 7.57
N ARG A 534 -23.73 -9.11 6.82
CA ARG A 534 -24.77 -9.76 6.03
C ARG A 534 -25.92 -10.29 6.91
N SER A 535 -25.60 -10.84 8.08
CA SER A 535 -26.60 -11.28 9.07
C SER A 535 -27.25 -10.10 9.81
N ASN A 536 -26.54 -8.97 9.92
CA ASN A 536 -26.98 -7.76 10.61
C ASN A 536 -27.80 -6.81 9.74
N PHE A 537 -27.84 -6.97 8.41
CA PHE A 537 -28.83 -6.26 7.61
C PHE A 537 -30.23 -6.70 8.06
N ARG A 538 -30.86 -5.88 8.89
CA ARG A 538 -32.15 -6.12 9.56
C ARG A 538 -33.29 -6.52 8.62
N ARG A 539 -33.03 -6.53 7.31
CA ARG A 539 -33.95 -6.83 6.23
C ARG A 539 -33.61 -8.13 5.49
N ALA A 540 -32.75 -8.98 6.09
CA ALA A 540 -32.33 -10.26 5.48
C ALA A 540 -33.52 -11.14 5.03
N ASN A 541 -34.66 -10.99 5.65
CA ASN A 541 -35.90 -11.76 5.36
C ASN A 541 -36.82 -11.08 4.35
N TYR A 542 -36.45 -9.89 3.81
CA TYR A 542 -37.23 -9.21 2.79
C TYR A 542 -36.80 -9.63 1.39
N ALA A 543 -37.70 -9.55 0.44
CA ALA A 543 -37.44 -9.79 -0.98
C ALA A 543 -37.86 -8.55 -1.78
N PRO A 544 -37.01 -7.52 -1.84
CA PRO A 544 -37.35 -6.27 -2.50
C PRO A 544 -37.64 -6.50 -3.99
N GLN A 545 -38.69 -5.84 -4.48
CA GLN A 545 -39.15 -5.93 -5.86
C GLN A 545 -39.50 -4.54 -6.38
N ILE A 546 -39.36 -4.36 -7.69
CA ILE A 546 -39.79 -3.15 -8.37
C ILE A 546 -41.17 -3.41 -9.01
N ASP A 547 -42.16 -2.65 -8.58
CA ASP A 547 -43.48 -2.67 -9.20
C ASP A 547 -43.45 -1.88 -10.51
N ALA A 548 -43.46 -2.60 -11.62
CA ALA A 548 -43.40 -2.01 -12.96
C ALA A 548 -44.59 -1.05 -13.25
N SER A 549 -45.72 -1.20 -12.56
CA SER A 549 -46.89 -0.31 -12.76
C SER A 549 -46.71 1.06 -12.09
N LYS A 550 -45.85 1.15 -11.08
CA LYS A 550 -45.50 2.37 -10.35
C LYS A 550 -44.18 2.98 -10.82
N CYS A 551 -43.32 2.18 -11.43
CA CYS A 551 -42.00 2.62 -11.86
C CYS A 551 -42.11 3.60 -13.04
N ALA A 552 -41.70 4.86 -12.82
CA ALA A 552 -41.68 5.89 -13.87
C ALA A 552 -40.39 5.88 -14.70
N SER A 553 -39.54 4.88 -14.54
CA SER A 553 -38.23 4.76 -15.23
C SER A 553 -37.33 6.01 -15.07
N CYS A 554 -37.36 6.63 -13.88
CA CYS A 554 -36.60 7.84 -13.57
C CYS A 554 -35.10 7.62 -13.37
N THR A 555 -34.61 6.39 -13.43
CA THR A 555 -33.21 5.94 -13.32
C THR A 555 -32.51 6.22 -11.96
N LEU A 556 -33.14 6.88 -11.01
CA LEU A 556 -32.55 7.26 -9.71
C LEU A 556 -31.91 6.08 -8.97
N CYS A 557 -32.57 4.90 -8.91
CA CYS A 557 -32.05 3.71 -8.26
C CYS A 557 -30.94 3.00 -9.07
N TYR A 558 -30.88 3.22 -10.38
CA TYR A 558 -29.97 2.57 -11.31
C TYR A 558 -28.76 3.45 -11.62
N GLU A 559 -28.93 4.70 -12.06
CA GLU A 559 -27.85 5.60 -12.43
C GLU A 559 -27.35 6.42 -11.24
N ALA A 560 -28.22 7.13 -10.55
CA ALA A 560 -27.80 8.02 -9.48
C ALA A 560 -27.34 7.27 -8.24
N LEU A 561 -28.07 6.24 -7.77
CA LEU A 561 -27.61 5.38 -6.70
C LEU A 561 -26.50 4.42 -7.17
N ALA A 562 -26.52 4.02 -8.44
CA ALA A 562 -25.61 3.08 -9.06
C ALA A 562 -25.46 1.75 -8.27
N CYS A 563 -26.60 1.18 -7.83
CA CYS A 563 -26.58 -0.07 -7.08
C CYS A 563 -26.30 -1.26 -8.02
N PRO A 564 -25.22 -2.04 -7.81
CA PRO A 564 -24.90 -3.16 -8.69
C PRO A 564 -25.91 -4.31 -8.69
N ALA A 565 -26.85 -4.34 -7.73
CA ALA A 565 -27.92 -5.32 -7.68
C ALA A 565 -29.19 -4.91 -8.45
N ILE A 566 -29.19 -3.73 -9.07
CA ILE A 566 -30.30 -3.23 -9.89
C ILE A 566 -29.86 -3.23 -11.35
N ASP A 567 -30.65 -3.86 -12.22
CA ASP A 567 -30.36 -3.99 -13.64
C ASP A 567 -31.63 -3.82 -14.48
N GLN A 568 -31.49 -3.73 -15.79
CA GLN A 568 -32.59 -3.72 -16.74
C GLN A 568 -32.74 -5.12 -17.40
N ASN A 569 -33.98 -5.58 -17.51
CA ASN A 569 -34.28 -6.77 -18.27
C ASN A 569 -34.30 -6.48 -19.78
N ASP A 570 -34.50 -7.49 -20.62
CA ASP A 570 -34.55 -7.37 -22.10
C ASP A 570 -35.63 -6.42 -22.59
N LEU A 571 -36.61 -6.09 -21.77
CA LEU A 571 -37.70 -5.15 -22.07
C LEU A 571 -37.38 -3.72 -21.58
N GLY A 572 -36.18 -3.48 -21.05
CA GLY A 572 -35.79 -2.19 -20.49
C GLY A 572 -36.42 -1.84 -19.12
N GLN A 573 -37.07 -2.82 -18.46
CA GLN A 573 -37.66 -2.62 -17.14
C GLN A 573 -36.62 -2.89 -16.06
N PHE A 574 -36.60 -2.07 -15.01
CA PHE A 574 -35.70 -2.25 -13.88
C PHE A 574 -36.12 -3.43 -13.01
N GLN A 575 -35.14 -4.20 -12.58
CA GLN A 575 -35.31 -5.35 -11.70
C GLN A 575 -34.21 -5.41 -10.64
N ILE A 576 -34.48 -6.09 -9.52
CA ILE A 576 -33.52 -6.31 -8.46
C ILE A 576 -33.08 -7.77 -8.50
N ASP A 577 -31.79 -7.99 -8.70
CA ASP A 577 -31.18 -9.31 -8.55
C ASP A 577 -31.08 -9.68 -7.06
N LEU A 578 -31.97 -10.54 -6.61
CA LEU A 578 -32.03 -10.97 -5.20
C LEU A 578 -30.82 -11.80 -4.77
N SER A 579 -30.07 -12.38 -5.70
CA SER A 579 -28.84 -13.13 -5.39
C SER A 579 -27.70 -12.19 -4.99
N ARG A 580 -27.68 -10.98 -5.55
CA ARG A 580 -26.70 -9.91 -5.26
C ARG A 580 -27.19 -8.94 -4.19
N CYS A 581 -28.49 -8.71 -4.10
CA CYS A 581 -29.08 -7.70 -3.23
C CYS A 581 -28.83 -7.98 -1.74
N MET A 582 -28.18 -7.04 -1.06
CA MET A 582 -27.92 -7.08 0.38
C MET A 582 -29.12 -6.65 1.23
N ARG A 583 -30.20 -6.21 0.61
CA ARG A 583 -31.46 -5.80 1.27
C ARG A 583 -31.27 -4.63 2.25
N CYS A 584 -30.37 -3.72 1.95
CA CYS A 584 -30.10 -2.51 2.75
C CYS A 584 -31.28 -1.54 2.79
N GLY A 585 -32.12 -1.52 1.73
CA GLY A 585 -33.34 -0.72 1.64
C GLY A 585 -33.15 0.72 1.16
N VAL A 586 -31.94 1.13 0.81
CA VAL A 586 -31.65 2.49 0.31
C VAL A 586 -32.48 2.82 -0.93
N CYS A 587 -32.54 1.90 -1.91
CA CYS A 587 -33.31 2.09 -3.14
C CYS A 587 -34.82 2.29 -2.88
N HIS A 588 -35.38 1.63 -1.86
CA HIS A 588 -36.77 1.84 -1.45
C HIS A 588 -37.00 3.27 -0.93
N GLU A 589 -36.11 3.75 -0.06
CA GLU A 589 -36.23 5.07 0.55
C GLU A 589 -36.13 6.21 -0.47
N ILE A 590 -35.24 6.06 -1.47
CA ILE A 590 -35.04 7.11 -2.48
C ILE A 590 -36.06 7.09 -3.61
N CYS A 591 -36.87 6.04 -3.74
CA CYS A 591 -37.83 5.94 -4.85
C CYS A 591 -38.94 6.99 -4.72
N PRO A 592 -39.06 7.94 -5.67
CA PRO A 592 -40.04 9.03 -5.56
C PRO A 592 -41.48 8.54 -5.81
N ASN A 593 -41.64 7.38 -6.44
CA ASN A 593 -42.94 6.81 -6.80
C ASN A 593 -43.36 5.63 -5.92
N ASP A 594 -42.65 5.37 -4.84
CA ASP A 594 -42.86 4.20 -3.98
C ASP A 594 -43.02 2.87 -4.79
N ALA A 595 -42.26 2.79 -5.91
CA ALA A 595 -42.28 1.63 -6.80
C ALA A 595 -41.44 0.48 -6.29
N ILE A 596 -40.56 0.68 -5.30
CA ILE A 596 -39.71 -0.37 -4.74
C ILE A 596 -40.31 -0.83 -3.43
N ASP A 597 -40.92 -2.01 -3.46
CA ASP A 597 -41.44 -2.67 -2.27
C ASP A 597 -40.38 -3.57 -1.65
N LEU A 598 -40.20 -3.52 -0.36
CA LEU A 598 -39.28 -4.42 0.36
C LEU A 598 -39.83 -5.87 0.48
N GLY A 599 -41.08 -6.06 0.14
CA GLY A 599 -41.76 -7.35 0.26
C GLY A 599 -42.16 -7.73 1.71
N ALA A 600 -42.98 -8.75 1.84
CA ALA A 600 -43.33 -9.27 3.14
C ALA A 600 -42.14 -9.96 3.82
N LYS A 601 -42.00 -9.77 5.13
CA LYS A 601 -41.02 -10.51 5.93
C LYS A 601 -41.29 -12.01 5.81
N LYS A 602 -40.40 -12.79 5.19
CA LYS A 602 -40.56 -14.24 5.16
C LYS A 602 -40.53 -14.78 6.59
N PRO A 603 -41.42 -15.72 6.96
CA PRO A 603 -41.32 -16.41 8.23
C PRO A 603 -39.92 -17.02 8.36
N GLN A 604 -39.31 -16.90 9.50
CA GLN A 604 -38.07 -17.64 9.78
C GLN A 604 -38.41 -19.14 9.70
N ALA A 605 -37.72 -19.87 8.81
CA ALA A 605 -37.85 -21.31 8.70
C ALA A 605 -37.16 -22.01 9.88
#